data_bf75429e22c0cce01475e6f7f31cea78
#
_entry.id   bf75429e22c0cce01475e6f7f31cea78
#
_cell.length_a   1.000
_cell.length_b   1.000
_cell.length_c   1.000
_cell.angle_alpha   90.00
_cell.angle_beta   90.00
_cell.angle_gamma   90.00
#
_symmetry.space_group_name_H-M   'P 1'
#
loop_
_entity.id
_entity.type
_entity.pdbx_description
1 polymer ?
#
loop_
_entity_poly.entity_id
_entity_poly.type
_entity_poly.pdbx_seq_one_letter_code
_entity_poly.pdbx_strand_id
1 'polypeptide(L)'
;MLCHLRWCSWQKGINRVVIWSFDNMYSEEQCWEYFRFRKEDMPTLLHELRLPVGRDGRLCTAGRYVFEPMEALCTFLFRMAHAGPWYIVMLAMGGASAARYSGAFYFVLDHIYNTFKKCIDNIGRWEGNSQIFAGVARMCLACFRPVPHIPFHGCIADAIRAAGAPVWRCIGFLDGTFRPCARPVRGQRGLYSGYKKAHGFHFQSVIGPNGLIIDLFGVCLGKHSDSYLLRLSNLVARLQSLTRGEGSHFYVYADSAYTLSMYILRAFKGAMTALQQLFNTGMSGVRISVEWGFGLVVNDWKFLDEKKNLKLYKQPIAKIFYVGALLSNMKCCLTAAHTNDGYGNQIAKFFGVSPPSLHDYLHNF
;
A
#
# COMPACT_ATOMS: atom_id res chain seq x y z
N MET A 1 -1.63 28.89 -0.21
CA MET A 1 -2.93 29.50 -0.48
C MET A 1 -3.92 28.93 0.53
N LEU A 2 -4.01 29.60 1.69
CA LEU A 2 -4.85 29.23 2.84
C LEU A 2 -6.11 30.10 2.80
N CYS A 3 -7.10 29.75 2.02
CA CYS A 3 -8.37 30.48 2.01
C CYS A 3 -9.53 29.51 1.89
N HIS A 4 -10.37 29.58 2.86
CA HIS A 4 -11.70 29.06 3.13
C HIS A 4 -11.82 28.04 4.26
N LEU A 5 -11.13 28.28 5.37
CA LEU A 5 -11.66 27.81 6.66
C LEU A 5 -12.73 28.82 7.09
N ARG A 6 -14.00 28.48 6.94
CA ARG A 6 -15.08 29.23 7.56
C ARG A 6 -14.89 29.19 9.08
N TRP A 7 -14.48 30.32 9.63
CA TRP A 7 -14.47 30.58 11.05
C TRP A 7 -15.94 30.57 11.53
N CYS A 8 -16.37 29.52 12.18
CA CYS A 8 -17.57 29.55 13.00
C CYS A 8 -17.25 30.33 14.26
N SER A 9 -17.77 31.53 14.34
CA SER A 9 -17.71 32.42 15.50
C SER A 9 -18.25 31.69 16.74
N TRP A 10 -17.45 31.68 17.78
CA TRP A 10 -17.87 31.33 19.13
C TRP A 10 -18.88 32.39 19.63
N GLN A 11 -20.16 32.18 19.35
CA GLN A 11 -21.21 32.86 20.09
C GLN A 11 -21.71 31.92 21.19
N LYS A 12 -21.56 32.37 22.43
CA LYS A 12 -22.17 31.77 23.62
C LYS A 12 -23.70 31.72 23.38
N GLY A 13 -24.25 30.48 23.40
CA GLY A 13 -25.67 30.34 23.64
C GLY A 13 -26.54 29.55 22.68
N ILE A 14 -26.02 28.76 21.74
CA ILE A 14 -26.85 27.74 21.04
C ILE A 14 -26.02 26.45 20.88
N ASN A 15 -26.37 25.40 21.63
CA ASN A 15 -25.95 24.06 21.38
C ASN A 15 -26.57 23.59 20.04
N ARG A 16 -26.08 24.08 18.90
CA ARG A 16 -26.26 23.35 17.64
C ARG A 16 -25.32 22.16 17.69
N VAL A 17 -25.86 21.00 18.03
CA VAL A 17 -25.25 19.71 17.75
C VAL A 17 -25.08 19.69 16.24
N VAL A 18 -23.87 19.98 15.75
CA VAL A 18 -23.55 19.76 14.33
C VAL A 18 -23.61 18.26 14.14
N ILE A 19 -24.74 17.79 13.58
CA ILE A 19 -24.86 16.38 13.22
C ILE A 19 -23.84 16.17 12.11
N TRP A 20 -22.84 15.36 12.38
CA TRP A 20 -21.83 15.00 11.39
C TRP A 20 -22.51 14.28 10.22
N SER A 21 -22.28 14.74 8.99
CA SER A 21 -22.86 14.16 7.79
C SER A 21 -21.82 14.20 6.67
N PHE A 22 -21.41 13.04 6.20
CA PHE A 22 -20.39 12.92 5.14
C PHE A 22 -20.83 13.65 3.86
N ASP A 23 -22.06 13.42 3.42
CA ASP A 23 -22.57 13.94 2.14
C ASP A 23 -22.67 15.46 2.10
N ASN A 24 -22.97 16.06 3.25
CA ASN A 24 -23.17 17.51 3.37
C ASN A 24 -21.87 18.25 3.71
N MET A 25 -20.87 17.58 4.27
CA MET A 25 -19.64 18.23 4.75
C MET A 25 -18.53 18.30 3.71
N TYR A 26 -18.48 17.36 2.78
CA TYR A 26 -17.33 17.22 1.88
C TYR A 26 -17.74 17.20 0.40
N SER A 27 -17.08 18.06 -0.41
CA SER A 27 -17.16 17.98 -1.87
C SER A 27 -16.31 16.83 -2.42
N GLU A 28 -16.43 16.53 -3.72
CA GLU A 28 -15.58 15.54 -4.41
C GLU A 28 -14.09 15.88 -4.29
N GLU A 29 -13.73 17.14 -4.54
CA GLU A 29 -12.35 17.63 -4.43
C GLU A 29 -11.80 17.52 -3.01
N GLN A 30 -12.65 17.84 -2.01
CA GLN A 30 -12.28 17.72 -0.60
C GLN A 30 -12.10 16.25 -0.19
N CYS A 31 -12.91 15.33 -0.68
CA CYS A 31 -12.73 13.90 -0.43
C CYS A 31 -11.39 13.42 -0.97
N TRP A 32 -11.03 13.82 -2.18
CA TRP A 32 -9.73 13.49 -2.74
C TRP A 32 -8.55 14.11 -1.98
N GLU A 33 -8.66 15.38 -1.64
CA GLU A 33 -7.61 16.08 -0.90
C GLU A 33 -7.45 15.55 0.53
N TYR A 34 -8.56 15.28 1.24
CA TYR A 34 -8.54 14.93 2.66
C TYR A 34 -8.38 13.45 2.92
N PHE A 35 -8.98 12.60 2.07
CA PHE A 35 -9.06 11.15 2.30
C PHE A 35 -8.31 10.31 1.27
N ARG A 36 -7.88 10.90 0.16
CA ARG A 36 -7.19 10.25 -0.97
C ARG A 36 -8.06 9.24 -1.74
N PHE A 37 -9.37 9.27 -1.52
CA PHE A 37 -10.37 8.50 -2.23
C PHE A 37 -11.41 9.44 -2.82
N ARG A 38 -12.10 9.02 -3.88
CA ARG A 38 -13.24 9.74 -4.42
C ARG A 38 -14.43 9.62 -3.47
N LYS A 39 -15.30 10.60 -3.51
CA LYS A 39 -16.51 10.60 -2.69
C LYS A 39 -17.39 9.39 -2.98
N GLU A 40 -17.55 9.04 -4.26
CA GLU A 40 -18.30 7.87 -4.73
C GLU A 40 -17.72 6.52 -4.28
N ASP A 41 -16.39 6.43 -4.05
CA ASP A 41 -15.71 5.21 -3.59
C ASP A 41 -15.81 5.00 -2.07
N MET A 42 -16.08 6.05 -1.31
CA MET A 42 -16.06 5.98 0.17
C MET A 42 -17.10 5.01 0.75
N PRO A 43 -18.36 4.94 0.25
CA PRO A 43 -19.32 3.93 0.70
C PRO A 43 -18.86 2.50 0.42
N THR A 44 -18.29 2.24 -0.76
CA THR A 44 -17.75 0.93 -1.15
C THR A 44 -16.57 0.55 -0.25
N LEU A 45 -15.65 1.49 -0.01
CA LEU A 45 -14.51 1.26 0.89
C LEU A 45 -14.98 0.94 2.32
N LEU A 46 -15.96 1.68 2.85
CA LEU A 46 -16.52 1.43 4.17
C LEU A 46 -17.17 0.05 4.27
N HIS A 47 -17.96 -0.31 3.27
CA HIS A 47 -18.63 -1.61 3.19
C HIS A 47 -17.62 -2.76 3.20
N GLU A 48 -16.60 -2.69 2.35
CA GLU A 48 -15.59 -3.76 2.22
C GLU A 48 -14.67 -3.87 3.44
N LEU A 49 -14.42 -2.77 4.15
CA LEU A 49 -13.64 -2.79 5.39
C LEU A 49 -14.36 -3.51 6.55
N ARG A 50 -15.68 -3.65 6.51
CA ARG A 50 -16.49 -4.35 7.53
C ARG A 50 -16.11 -3.93 8.96
N LEU A 51 -16.11 -2.62 9.21
CA LEU A 51 -15.79 -2.12 10.55
C LEU A 51 -16.75 -2.71 11.59
N PRO A 52 -16.24 -3.16 12.76
CA PRO A 52 -17.09 -3.77 13.77
C PRO A 52 -17.98 -2.72 14.43
N VAL A 53 -19.29 -2.89 14.28
CA VAL A 53 -20.31 -2.01 14.83
C VAL A 53 -21.16 -2.75 15.88
N GLY A 54 -21.71 -2.00 16.83
CA GLY A 54 -22.65 -2.49 17.80
C GLY A 54 -24.03 -2.77 17.19
N ARG A 55 -24.99 -3.22 18.04
CA ARG A 55 -26.37 -3.49 17.60
C ARG A 55 -27.10 -2.25 17.09
N ASP A 56 -26.66 -1.07 17.50
CA ASP A 56 -27.17 0.23 17.09
C ASP A 56 -26.54 0.75 15.78
N GLY A 57 -25.70 -0.06 15.11
CA GLY A 57 -25.00 0.31 13.88
C GLY A 57 -23.81 1.25 14.11
N ARG A 58 -23.50 1.61 15.35
CA ARG A 58 -22.42 2.54 15.71
C ARG A 58 -21.19 1.82 16.18
N LEU A 59 -20.06 2.49 16.03
CA LEU A 59 -18.75 2.03 16.41
C LEU A 59 -18.40 2.60 17.79
N CYS A 60 -17.98 1.74 18.73
CA CYS A 60 -17.54 2.16 20.05
C CYS A 60 -16.05 1.84 20.25
N THR A 61 -15.26 2.86 20.56
CA THR A 61 -13.82 2.72 20.83
C THR A 61 -13.55 2.24 22.28
N ALA A 62 -12.34 1.78 22.57
CA ALA A 62 -11.94 1.39 23.92
C ALA A 62 -12.11 2.53 24.95
N GLY A 63 -11.99 3.81 24.50
CA GLY A 63 -12.25 4.99 25.32
C GLY A 63 -13.75 5.33 25.49
N ARG A 64 -14.66 4.43 25.07
CA ARG A 64 -16.13 4.61 25.10
C ARG A 64 -16.64 5.78 24.25
N TYR A 65 -15.86 6.24 23.27
CA TYR A 65 -16.34 7.19 22.28
C TYR A 65 -17.12 6.48 21.19
N VAL A 66 -18.29 7.03 20.85
CA VAL A 66 -19.18 6.50 19.83
C VAL A 66 -19.02 7.30 18.54
N PHE A 67 -19.00 6.60 17.41
CA PHE A 67 -18.85 7.17 16.08
C PHE A 67 -19.83 6.52 15.10
N GLU A 68 -20.29 7.29 14.13
CA GLU A 68 -20.79 6.74 12.88
C GLU A 68 -19.62 6.09 12.12
N PRO A 69 -19.81 4.91 11.50
CA PRO A 69 -18.70 4.21 10.84
C PRO A 69 -17.96 5.06 9.79
N MET A 70 -18.69 5.85 9.01
CA MET A 70 -18.10 6.76 8.03
C MET A 70 -17.29 7.89 8.69
N GLU A 71 -17.74 8.44 9.83
CA GLU A 71 -16.99 9.44 10.60
C GLU A 71 -15.65 8.89 11.09
N ALA A 72 -15.65 7.64 11.60
CA ALA A 72 -14.43 6.99 12.05
C ALA A 72 -13.47 6.74 10.90
N LEU A 73 -13.96 6.28 9.75
CA LEU A 73 -13.17 6.06 8.54
C LEU A 73 -12.57 7.38 8.03
N CYS A 74 -13.36 8.44 7.91
CA CYS A 74 -12.88 9.77 7.49
C CYS A 74 -11.82 10.32 8.44
N THR A 75 -12.02 10.18 9.76
CA THR A 75 -11.04 10.58 10.77
C THR A 75 -9.70 9.85 10.58
N PHE A 76 -9.77 8.55 10.34
CA PHE A 76 -8.60 7.71 10.12
C PHE A 76 -7.86 8.09 8.83
N LEU A 77 -8.56 8.19 7.70
CA LEU A 77 -7.99 8.53 6.40
C LEU A 77 -7.40 9.94 6.39
N PHE A 78 -8.10 10.92 6.97
CA PHE A 78 -7.59 12.26 7.11
C PHE A 78 -6.26 12.28 7.88
N ARG A 79 -6.18 11.55 9.00
CA ARG A 79 -4.95 11.45 9.78
C ARG A 79 -3.82 10.78 9.02
N MET A 80 -4.09 9.77 8.22
CA MET A 80 -3.09 9.11 7.36
C MET A 80 -2.60 10.05 6.25
N ALA A 81 -3.48 10.80 5.63
CA ALA A 81 -3.15 11.73 4.56
C ALA A 81 -2.42 13.01 5.05
N HIS A 82 -2.69 13.44 6.29
CA HIS A 82 -2.18 14.69 6.84
C HIS A 82 -1.37 14.46 8.12
N ALA A 83 -0.09 14.77 8.07
CA ALA A 83 0.86 14.54 9.17
C ALA A 83 0.79 15.55 10.32
N GLY A 84 -0.12 16.53 10.27
CA GLY A 84 -0.25 17.62 11.21
C GLY A 84 -0.60 17.21 12.65
N PRO A 85 -0.62 18.13 13.61
CA PRO A 85 -1.05 17.84 14.96
C PRO A 85 -2.56 17.57 15.04
N TRP A 86 -3.02 16.97 16.16
CA TRP A 86 -4.42 16.57 16.33
C TRP A 86 -5.44 17.70 16.21
N TYR A 87 -5.07 18.96 16.49
CA TYR A 87 -6.00 20.07 16.34
C TYR A 87 -6.46 20.28 14.89
N ILE A 88 -5.62 19.92 13.90
CA ILE A 88 -6.02 19.97 12.46
C ILE A 88 -7.12 18.94 12.19
N VAL A 89 -6.96 17.71 12.72
CA VAL A 89 -8.01 16.68 12.63
C VAL A 89 -9.30 17.17 13.32
N MET A 90 -9.17 17.78 14.50
CA MET A 90 -10.32 18.32 15.23
C MET A 90 -11.08 19.37 14.39
N LEU A 91 -10.37 20.29 13.77
CA LEU A 91 -10.97 21.33 12.91
C LEU A 91 -11.67 20.71 11.68
N ALA A 92 -11.03 19.73 11.04
CA ALA A 92 -11.57 19.09 9.84
C ALA A 92 -12.78 18.20 10.12
N MET A 93 -12.86 17.59 11.33
CA MET A 93 -13.86 16.58 11.68
C MET A 93 -15.01 17.11 12.56
N GLY A 94 -15.12 18.44 12.79
CA GLY A 94 -16.24 19.01 13.52
C GLY A 94 -15.99 19.39 14.97
N GLY A 95 -14.72 19.48 15.41
CA GLY A 95 -14.32 20.17 16.64
C GLY A 95 -14.37 19.37 17.95
N ALA A 96 -14.58 18.06 17.91
CA ALA A 96 -14.52 17.22 19.11
C ALA A 96 -13.08 17.08 19.66
N SER A 97 -12.90 16.41 20.81
CA SER A 97 -11.61 16.32 21.48
C SER A 97 -10.58 15.47 20.72
N ALA A 98 -9.30 15.79 20.86
CA ALA A 98 -8.20 14.99 20.31
C ALA A 98 -8.22 13.53 20.80
N ALA A 99 -8.64 13.27 22.03
CA ALA A 99 -8.77 11.94 22.59
C ALA A 99 -9.83 11.10 21.86
N ARG A 100 -10.98 11.72 21.52
CA ARG A 100 -12.03 11.07 20.73
C ARG A 100 -11.50 10.64 19.36
N TYR A 101 -10.91 11.55 18.60
CA TYR A 101 -10.41 11.25 17.25
C TYR A 101 -9.20 10.31 17.25
N SER A 102 -8.32 10.41 18.26
CA SER A 102 -7.23 9.47 18.45
C SER A 102 -7.76 8.05 18.70
N GLY A 103 -8.82 7.92 19.49
CA GLY A 103 -9.49 6.64 19.73
C GLY A 103 -10.00 6.01 18.44
N ALA A 104 -10.68 6.78 17.57
CA ALA A 104 -11.14 6.32 16.26
C ALA A 104 -9.99 5.89 15.35
N PHE A 105 -8.92 6.70 15.28
CA PHE A 105 -7.73 6.40 14.49
C PHE A 105 -7.13 5.03 14.83
N TYR A 106 -6.83 4.78 16.10
CA TYR A 106 -6.23 3.50 16.49
C TYR A 106 -7.19 2.33 16.38
N PHE A 107 -8.48 2.55 16.58
CA PHE A 107 -9.48 1.51 16.39
C PHE A 107 -9.53 1.03 14.93
N VAL A 108 -9.64 1.95 13.98
CA VAL A 108 -9.67 1.63 12.55
C VAL A 108 -8.33 1.05 12.09
N LEU A 109 -7.21 1.62 12.55
CA LEU A 109 -5.86 1.12 12.29
C LEU A 109 -5.70 -0.34 12.69
N ASP A 110 -6.10 -0.68 13.93
CA ASP A 110 -5.99 -2.03 14.46
C ASP A 110 -6.92 -3.00 13.74
N HIS A 111 -8.12 -2.58 13.40
CA HIS A 111 -9.06 -3.39 12.64
C HIS A 111 -8.52 -3.73 11.25
N ILE A 112 -8.09 -2.73 10.46
CA ILE A 112 -7.54 -2.96 9.12
C ILE A 112 -6.30 -3.85 9.19
N TYR A 113 -5.39 -3.59 10.12
CA TYR A 113 -4.18 -4.40 10.27
C TYR A 113 -4.50 -5.85 10.60
N ASN A 114 -5.33 -6.09 11.61
CA ASN A 114 -5.60 -7.45 12.08
C ASN A 114 -6.41 -8.26 11.08
N THR A 115 -7.32 -7.61 10.33
CA THR A 115 -8.20 -8.28 9.37
C THR A 115 -7.47 -8.52 8.03
N PHE A 116 -6.78 -7.52 7.50
CA PHE A 116 -6.31 -7.51 6.11
C PHE A 116 -4.81 -7.61 5.93
N LYS A 117 -4.00 -7.69 7.00
CA LYS A 117 -2.54 -7.83 6.86
C LYS A 117 -2.15 -8.98 5.94
N LYS A 118 -2.89 -10.08 5.96
CA LYS A 118 -2.65 -11.25 5.11
C LYS A 118 -2.73 -10.94 3.61
N CYS A 119 -3.36 -9.85 3.20
CA CYS A 119 -3.46 -9.44 1.80
C CYS A 119 -2.11 -8.98 1.20
N ILE A 120 -1.12 -8.64 2.03
CA ILE A 120 0.19 -8.13 1.58
C ILE A 120 1.40 -8.81 2.23
N ASP A 121 1.24 -9.80 3.08
CA ASP A 121 2.37 -10.47 3.74
C ASP A 121 2.62 -11.91 3.26
N ASN A 122 1.94 -12.34 2.20
CA ASN A 122 2.05 -13.71 1.71
C ASN A 122 1.93 -13.77 0.18
N ILE A 123 3.06 -13.81 -0.50
CA ILE A 123 3.12 -13.97 -1.96
C ILE A 123 2.45 -15.26 -2.44
N GLY A 124 2.38 -16.30 -1.58
CA GLY A 124 1.75 -17.59 -1.91
C GLY A 124 0.23 -17.54 -2.07
N ARG A 125 -0.44 -16.51 -1.54
CA ARG A 125 -1.89 -16.32 -1.75
C ARG A 125 -2.26 -16.12 -3.22
N TRP A 126 -1.32 -15.70 -4.02
CA TRP A 126 -1.51 -15.45 -5.45
C TRP A 126 -1.52 -16.72 -6.28
N GLU A 127 -1.23 -17.91 -5.67
CA GLU A 127 -1.29 -19.22 -6.36
C GLU A 127 -2.71 -19.77 -6.56
N GLY A 128 -3.61 -19.50 -5.60
CA GLY A 128 -4.86 -20.27 -5.47
C GLY A 128 -6.05 -19.70 -6.23
N ASN A 129 -6.01 -18.48 -6.71
CA ASN A 129 -7.22 -17.78 -7.15
C ASN A 129 -7.22 -17.41 -8.64
N SER A 130 -7.35 -18.44 -9.49
CA SER A 130 -7.53 -18.27 -10.93
C SER A 130 -8.76 -17.43 -11.31
N GLN A 131 -9.77 -17.30 -10.42
CA GLN A 131 -11.01 -16.56 -10.70
C GLN A 131 -10.84 -15.04 -10.56
N ILE A 132 -10.03 -14.54 -9.63
CA ILE A 132 -9.79 -13.10 -9.43
C ILE A 132 -9.15 -12.49 -10.68
N PHE A 133 -8.41 -13.29 -11.40
CA PHE A 133 -7.65 -12.90 -12.57
C PHE A 133 -8.28 -13.36 -13.90
N ALA A 134 -9.42 -14.03 -13.86
CA ALA A 134 -10.21 -14.36 -15.05
C ALA A 134 -10.68 -13.10 -15.79
N GLY A 135 -10.82 -11.95 -15.10
CA GLY A 135 -11.04 -10.66 -15.73
C GLY A 135 -9.88 -10.22 -16.62
N VAL A 136 -8.64 -10.44 -16.16
CA VAL A 136 -7.41 -10.15 -16.92
C VAL A 136 -7.23 -11.12 -18.09
N ALA A 137 -7.57 -12.39 -17.91
CA ALA A 137 -7.54 -13.39 -18.98
C ALA A 137 -8.53 -13.06 -20.10
N ARG A 138 -9.68 -12.44 -19.83
CA ARG A 138 -10.61 -11.99 -20.88
C ARG A 138 -10.09 -10.86 -21.76
N MET A 139 -9.25 -9.98 -21.24
CA MET A 139 -8.60 -8.94 -22.07
C MET A 139 -7.45 -9.49 -22.92
N CYS A 140 -6.71 -10.48 -22.42
CA CYS A 140 -5.69 -11.17 -23.24
C CYS A 140 -6.30 -12.08 -24.32
N LEU A 141 -7.53 -12.56 -24.16
CA LEU A 141 -8.23 -13.44 -25.13
C LEU A 141 -8.59 -12.77 -26.47
N ALA A 142 -8.52 -11.44 -26.58
CA ALA A 142 -8.75 -10.76 -27.84
C ALA A 142 -7.56 -10.88 -28.83
N CYS A 143 -6.36 -11.25 -28.36
CA CYS A 143 -5.15 -11.28 -29.18
C CYS A 143 -4.46 -12.65 -29.32
N PHE A 144 -4.80 -13.67 -28.49
CA PHE A 144 -4.17 -15.00 -28.59
C PHE A 144 -5.15 -16.15 -28.33
N ARG A 145 -4.98 -17.24 -29.12
CA ARG A 145 -5.75 -18.49 -28.93
C ARG A 145 -5.57 -19.04 -27.52
N PRO A 146 -6.64 -19.58 -26.87
CA PRO A 146 -6.51 -20.13 -25.53
C PRO A 146 -5.54 -21.31 -25.52
N VAL A 147 -4.45 -21.16 -24.75
CA VAL A 147 -3.61 -22.30 -24.39
C VAL A 147 -4.18 -22.83 -23.06
N PRO A 148 -4.70 -24.06 -23.04
CA PRO A 148 -5.22 -24.67 -21.81
C PRO A 148 -4.05 -24.85 -20.83
N HIS A 149 -4.27 -24.46 -19.55
CA HIS A 149 -3.36 -24.68 -18.40
C HIS A 149 -2.12 -23.78 -18.24
N ILE A 150 -2.18 -22.47 -18.58
CA ILE A 150 -1.14 -21.57 -18.09
C ILE A 150 -1.54 -21.10 -16.68
N PRO A 151 -0.70 -21.35 -15.63
CA PRO A 151 -0.93 -20.82 -14.30
C PRO A 151 -0.98 -19.28 -14.35
N PHE A 152 -1.74 -18.67 -13.47
CA PHE A 152 -1.90 -17.20 -13.35
C PHE A 152 -0.57 -16.41 -13.42
N HIS A 153 0.51 -16.93 -12.86
CA HIS A 153 1.85 -16.34 -12.93
C HIS A 153 2.38 -16.16 -14.36
N GLY A 154 1.88 -16.93 -15.33
CA GLY A 154 2.18 -16.75 -16.74
C GLY A 154 1.69 -15.40 -17.27
N CYS A 155 0.46 -15.02 -16.97
CA CYS A 155 -0.12 -13.75 -17.44
C CYS A 155 0.62 -12.51 -16.89
N ILE A 156 1.05 -12.53 -15.64
CA ILE A 156 1.88 -11.47 -15.03
C ILE A 156 3.25 -11.39 -15.70
N ALA A 157 3.91 -12.52 -15.87
CA ALA A 157 5.22 -12.60 -16.49
C ALA A 157 5.18 -12.18 -17.96
N ASP A 158 4.11 -12.53 -18.68
CA ASP A 158 3.90 -12.15 -20.06
C ASP A 158 3.68 -10.63 -20.20
N ALA A 159 2.96 -10.00 -19.28
CA ALA A 159 2.77 -8.57 -19.26
C ALA A 159 4.09 -7.80 -19.03
N ILE A 160 4.91 -8.26 -18.08
CA ILE A 160 6.23 -7.68 -17.81
C ILE A 160 7.12 -7.81 -19.04
N ARG A 161 7.06 -8.95 -19.73
CA ARG A 161 7.80 -9.15 -20.98
C ARG A 161 7.29 -8.28 -22.12
N ALA A 162 5.98 -8.19 -22.30
CA ALA A 162 5.36 -7.36 -23.32
C ALA A 162 5.73 -5.87 -23.15
N ALA A 163 5.97 -5.44 -21.91
CA ALA A 163 6.46 -4.10 -21.60
C ALA A 163 7.96 -3.89 -21.92
N GLY A 164 8.66 -4.90 -22.45
CA GLY A 164 10.05 -4.79 -22.90
C GLY A 164 11.08 -5.49 -22.01
N ALA A 165 10.68 -6.25 -20.97
CA ALA A 165 11.62 -7.02 -20.20
C ALA A 165 12.24 -8.16 -21.03
N PRO A 166 13.58 -8.35 -21.01
CA PRO A 166 14.25 -9.39 -21.78
C PRO A 166 14.14 -10.79 -21.14
N VAL A 167 13.17 -11.01 -20.27
CA VAL A 167 13.02 -12.20 -19.45
C VAL A 167 11.58 -12.71 -19.42
N TRP A 168 11.39 -14.02 -19.28
CA TRP A 168 10.10 -14.68 -19.49
C TRP A 168 9.27 -14.96 -18.24
N ARG A 169 9.86 -14.96 -17.06
CA ARG A 169 9.24 -15.51 -15.84
C ARG A 169 9.37 -14.56 -14.65
N CYS A 170 9.55 -13.27 -14.93
CA CYS A 170 9.55 -12.25 -13.91
C CYS A 170 8.10 -11.95 -13.48
N ILE A 171 7.79 -12.14 -12.20
CA ILE A 171 6.44 -11.92 -11.66
C ILE A 171 6.30 -10.62 -10.87
N GLY A 172 7.38 -9.89 -10.67
CA GLY A 172 7.35 -8.64 -9.91
C GLY A 172 8.74 -8.10 -9.62
N PHE A 173 8.74 -7.01 -8.91
CA PHE A 173 9.93 -6.23 -8.62
C PHE A 173 10.11 -6.09 -7.13
N LEU A 174 11.29 -6.48 -6.66
CA LEU A 174 11.68 -6.43 -5.26
C LEU A 174 12.43 -5.14 -4.97
N ASP A 175 11.97 -4.39 -3.99
CA ASP A 175 12.66 -3.18 -3.52
C ASP A 175 12.59 -3.03 -2.01
N GLY A 176 13.59 -2.33 -1.46
CA GLY A 176 13.70 -2.00 -0.05
C GLY A 176 13.37 -0.53 0.20
N THR A 177 12.60 -0.26 1.25
CA THR A 177 12.30 1.12 1.63
C THR A 177 12.70 1.40 3.07
N PHE A 178 13.38 2.54 3.29
CA PHE A 178 13.73 3.03 4.61
C PHE A 178 12.71 4.08 5.08
N ARG A 179 12.09 3.84 6.23
CA ARG A 179 11.17 4.78 6.85
C ARG A 179 11.84 5.46 8.04
N PRO A 180 12.12 6.76 7.94
CA PRO A 180 12.73 7.50 9.03
C PRO A 180 11.78 7.64 10.21
N CYS A 181 12.32 7.61 11.43
CA CYS A 181 11.58 7.86 12.66
C CYS A 181 12.27 8.93 13.51
N ALA A 182 11.56 9.44 14.51
CA ALA A 182 12.17 10.31 15.52
C ALA A 182 13.30 9.57 16.24
N ARG A 183 14.39 10.29 16.54
CA ARG A 183 15.51 9.72 17.30
C ARG A 183 14.99 9.15 18.64
N PRO A 184 15.10 7.85 18.88
CA PRO A 184 14.58 7.26 20.09
C PRO A 184 15.50 7.54 21.28
N VAL A 185 14.94 7.52 22.49
CA VAL A 185 15.71 7.66 23.74
C VAL A 185 16.54 6.41 24.00
N ARG A 186 16.01 5.22 23.64
CA ARG A 186 16.67 3.92 23.83
C ARG A 186 16.80 3.20 22.48
N GLY A 187 17.80 2.35 22.32
CA GLY A 187 17.98 1.54 21.12
C GLY A 187 18.48 2.32 19.87
N GLN A 188 19.02 3.52 20.03
CA GLN A 188 19.47 4.40 18.94
C GLN A 188 20.42 3.69 17.96
N ARG A 189 21.42 2.96 18.47
CA ARG A 189 22.43 2.28 17.67
C ARG A 189 21.82 1.24 16.69
N GLY A 190 20.75 0.56 17.08
CA GLY A 190 20.07 -0.41 16.22
C GLY A 190 19.28 0.24 15.10
N LEU A 191 18.68 1.40 15.37
CA LEU A 191 17.82 2.12 14.42
C LEU A 191 18.60 3.04 13.47
N TYR A 192 19.85 3.36 13.78
CA TYR A 192 20.64 4.25 12.95
C TYR A 192 21.16 3.56 11.70
N SER A 193 20.77 4.07 10.54
CA SER A 193 21.32 3.70 9.25
C SER A 193 22.50 4.61 8.89
N GLY A 194 23.70 4.05 8.83
CA GLY A 194 24.90 4.78 8.43
C GLY A 194 24.80 5.32 6.99
N TYR A 195 24.16 4.58 6.09
CA TYR A 195 23.95 4.97 4.71
C TYR A 195 22.92 6.13 4.58
N LYS A 196 21.78 6.01 5.26
CA LYS A 196 20.71 7.06 5.23
C LYS A 196 20.98 8.21 6.20
N LYS A 197 22.01 8.10 7.07
CA LYS A 197 22.35 9.07 8.13
C LYS A 197 21.14 9.46 8.99
N ALA A 198 20.26 8.50 9.26
CA ALA A 198 19.01 8.70 9.97
C ALA A 198 18.62 7.47 10.80
N HIS A 199 17.81 7.69 11.87
CA HIS A 199 17.15 6.61 12.60
C HIS A 199 15.88 6.21 11.88
N GLY A 200 15.60 4.91 11.77
CA GLY A 200 14.40 4.44 11.09
C GLY A 200 14.33 2.93 10.99
N PHE A 201 13.41 2.50 10.16
CA PHE A 201 13.10 1.10 9.91
C PHE A 201 13.20 0.78 8.43
N HIS A 202 13.62 -0.44 8.13
CA HIS A 202 13.58 -0.99 6.79
C HIS A 202 12.36 -1.88 6.60
N PHE A 203 11.76 -1.77 5.42
CA PHE A 203 10.75 -2.66 4.87
C PHE A 203 11.21 -3.13 3.50
N GLN A 204 10.75 -4.30 3.10
CA GLN A 204 10.99 -4.88 1.79
C GLN A 204 9.64 -5.21 1.17
N SER A 205 9.43 -4.92 -0.10
CA SER A 205 8.21 -5.32 -0.79
C SER A 205 8.47 -5.89 -2.16
N VAL A 206 7.52 -6.69 -2.63
CA VAL A 206 7.40 -7.08 -4.03
C VAL A 206 6.18 -6.37 -4.60
N ILE A 207 6.38 -5.66 -5.72
CA ILE A 207 5.32 -4.96 -6.45
C ILE A 207 5.06 -5.70 -7.75
N GLY A 208 3.80 -6.00 -8.00
CA GLY A 208 3.35 -6.64 -9.24
C GLY A 208 3.10 -5.64 -10.37
N PRO A 209 2.96 -6.12 -11.62
CA PRO A 209 2.67 -5.27 -12.78
C PRO A 209 1.27 -4.65 -12.75
N ASN A 210 0.37 -5.14 -11.92
CA ASN A 210 -0.93 -4.52 -11.64
C ASN A 210 -0.86 -3.37 -10.64
N GLY A 211 0.36 -2.99 -10.19
CA GLY A 211 0.60 -1.92 -9.25
C GLY A 211 0.32 -2.24 -7.79
N LEU A 212 -0.07 -3.47 -7.48
CA LEU A 212 -0.28 -3.90 -6.10
C LEU A 212 1.03 -4.30 -5.42
N ILE A 213 1.16 -3.94 -4.17
CA ILE A 213 2.16 -4.53 -3.27
C ILE A 213 1.66 -5.94 -2.96
N ILE A 214 2.31 -6.95 -3.56
CA ILE A 214 1.92 -8.36 -3.44
C ILE A 214 2.59 -9.07 -2.26
N ASP A 215 3.70 -8.53 -1.79
CA ASP A 215 4.39 -8.99 -0.59
C ASP A 215 5.03 -7.80 0.13
N LEU A 216 4.86 -7.71 1.44
CA LEU A 216 5.47 -6.70 2.30
C LEU A 216 6.06 -7.38 3.53
N PHE A 217 7.34 -7.21 3.73
CA PHE A 217 8.07 -7.71 4.90
C PHE A 217 8.75 -6.56 5.65
N GLY A 218 8.69 -6.60 6.95
CA GLY A 218 9.28 -5.66 7.92
C GLY A 218 8.46 -5.72 9.20
N VAL A 219 8.87 -5.10 10.22
CA VAL A 219 9.81 -4.00 10.46
C VAL A 219 11.21 -4.56 10.77
N CYS A 220 12.24 -4.07 10.10
CA CYS A 220 13.63 -4.34 10.44
C CYS A 220 14.34 -3.08 10.92
N LEU A 221 15.35 -3.27 11.76
CA LEU A 221 16.12 -2.15 12.30
C LEU A 221 16.92 -1.43 11.21
N GLY A 222 17.03 -0.11 11.30
CA GLY A 222 17.66 0.73 10.29
C GLY A 222 19.14 0.44 9.96
N LYS A 223 19.83 -0.27 10.83
CA LYS A 223 21.22 -0.71 10.61
C LYS A 223 21.38 -1.86 9.60
N HIS A 224 20.28 -2.58 9.31
CA HIS A 224 20.32 -3.77 8.45
C HIS A 224 20.31 -3.41 6.97
N SER A 225 20.95 -4.24 6.14
CA SER A 225 20.99 -4.11 4.69
C SER A 225 19.81 -4.84 4.03
N ASP A 226 19.54 -4.53 2.76
CA ASP A 226 18.49 -5.18 1.97
C ASP A 226 18.73 -6.70 1.82
N SER A 227 20.00 -7.14 1.66
CA SER A 227 20.34 -8.57 1.65
C SER A 227 20.04 -9.26 3.00
N TYR A 228 20.15 -8.54 4.11
CA TYR A 228 19.75 -9.07 5.41
C TYR A 228 18.23 -9.21 5.52
N LEU A 229 17.46 -8.23 5.02
CA LEU A 229 16.01 -8.30 4.94
C LEU A 229 15.54 -9.47 4.08
N LEU A 230 16.14 -9.66 2.92
CA LEU A 230 15.82 -10.79 2.02
C LEU A 230 15.95 -12.13 2.73
N ARG A 231 17.01 -12.30 3.51
CA ARG A 231 17.23 -13.54 4.27
C ARG A 231 16.19 -13.72 5.37
N LEU A 232 15.84 -12.66 6.12
CA LEU A 232 14.84 -12.71 7.19
C LEU A 232 13.42 -12.92 6.66
N SER A 233 13.08 -12.35 5.51
CA SER A 233 11.75 -12.45 4.91
C SER A 233 11.40 -13.85 4.44
N ASN A 234 12.41 -14.73 4.30
CA ASN A 234 12.25 -16.06 3.73
C ASN A 234 11.62 -16.06 2.32
N LEU A 235 11.72 -14.91 1.61
CA LEU A 235 11.08 -14.72 0.29
C LEU A 235 11.55 -15.76 -0.73
N VAL A 236 12.83 -16.11 -0.72
CA VAL A 236 13.39 -17.11 -1.66
C VAL A 236 12.72 -18.46 -1.47
N ALA A 237 12.54 -18.95 -0.24
CA ALA A 237 11.87 -20.22 0.01
C ALA A 237 10.38 -20.18 -0.34
N ARG A 238 9.72 -19.03 -0.13
CA ARG A 238 8.32 -18.81 -0.56
C ARG A 238 8.19 -18.81 -2.08
N LEU A 239 9.08 -18.14 -2.80
CA LEU A 239 9.13 -18.19 -4.27
C LEU A 239 9.42 -19.62 -4.77
N GLN A 240 10.29 -20.36 -4.07
CA GLN A 240 10.57 -21.76 -4.36
C GLN A 240 9.34 -22.65 -4.20
N SER A 241 8.50 -22.40 -3.18
CA SER A 241 7.26 -23.16 -2.99
C SER A 241 6.25 -22.93 -4.11
N LEU A 242 6.19 -21.71 -4.67
CA LEU A 242 5.33 -21.37 -5.80
C LEU A 242 5.70 -22.14 -7.09
N THR A 243 6.93 -22.59 -7.19
CA THR A 243 7.47 -23.26 -8.39
C THR A 243 7.42 -24.78 -8.31
N ARG A 244 6.78 -25.36 -7.29
CA ARG A 244 6.65 -26.83 -7.10
C ARG A 244 5.61 -27.49 -8.01
N GLY A 245 5.64 -27.19 -9.29
CA GLY A 245 4.80 -27.82 -10.30
C GLY A 245 5.44 -27.63 -11.66
N GLU A 246 5.65 -28.72 -12.38
CA GLU A 246 6.02 -28.81 -13.80
C GLU A 246 6.84 -27.64 -14.39
N GLY A 247 8.13 -27.53 -14.02
CA GLY A 247 9.13 -26.79 -14.80
C GLY A 247 9.02 -25.26 -14.82
N SER A 248 8.11 -24.66 -14.06
CA SER A 248 7.87 -23.19 -14.06
C SER A 248 8.68 -22.50 -12.97
N HIS A 249 9.85 -22.00 -13.30
CA HIS A 249 10.69 -21.19 -12.42
C HIS A 249 10.24 -19.73 -12.50
N PHE A 250 9.62 -19.21 -11.44
CA PHE A 250 9.30 -17.78 -11.32
C PHE A 250 10.34 -17.06 -10.47
N TYR A 251 10.61 -15.81 -10.78
CA TYR A 251 11.54 -14.97 -10.05
C TYR A 251 11.06 -13.52 -9.99
N VAL A 252 11.67 -12.78 -9.09
CA VAL A 252 11.48 -11.33 -8.99
C VAL A 252 12.78 -10.61 -9.37
N TYR A 253 12.67 -9.42 -9.93
CA TYR A 253 13.81 -8.58 -10.25
C TYR A 253 14.03 -7.55 -9.12
N ALA A 254 15.23 -7.50 -8.60
CA ALA A 254 15.62 -6.69 -7.45
C ALA A 254 16.66 -5.62 -7.81
N ASP A 255 16.84 -4.65 -6.90
CA ASP A 255 17.97 -3.74 -6.95
C ASP A 255 19.30 -4.49 -6.78
N SER A 256 20.35 -3.88 -7.24
CA SER A 256 21.72 -4.40 -7.22
C SER A 256 22.28 -4.64 -5.80
N ALA A 257 21.65 -4.12 -4.74
CA ALA A 257 21.97 -4.38 -3.35
C ALA A 257 21.57 -5.77 -2.85
N TYR A 258 20.65 -6.44 -3.55
CA TYR A 258 20.16 -7.77 -3.19
C TYR A 258 21.11 -8.88 -3.63
N THR A 259 21.08 -10.01 -2.92
CA THR A 259 21.85 -11.20 -3.28
C THR A 259 21.21 -11.93 -4.45
N LEU A 260 21.99 -12.22 -5.51
CA LEU A 260 21.55 -13.00 -6.66
C LEU A 260 21.22 -14.44 -6.23
N SER A 261 20.11 -14.99 -6.75
CA SER A 261 19.73 -16.39 -6.61
C SER A 261 18.92 -16.85 -7.82
N MET A 262 18.52 -18.11 -7.86
CA MET A 262 17.64 -18.62 -8.92
C MET A 262 16.26 -17.93 -8.94
N TYR A 263 15.84 -17.34 -7.81
CA TYR A 263 14.54 -16.68 -7.63
C TYR A 263 14.62 -15.15 -7.55
N ILE A 264 15.84 -14.60 -7.44
CA ILE A 264 16.11 -13.18 -7.35
C ILE A 264 17.09 -12.78 -8.44
N LEU A 265 16.62 -12.08 -9.44
CA LEU A 265 17.47 -11.48 -10.48
C LEU A 265 17.82 -10.05 -10.13
N ARG A 266 18.94 -9.56 -10.63
CA ARG A 266 19.38 -8.18 -10.50
C ARG A 266 20.23 -7.76 -11.70
N ALA A 267 20.50 -6.46 -11.82
CA ALA A 267 21.39 -5.94 -12.84
C ALA A 267 22.82 -6.52 -12.72
N PHE A 268 23.44 -6.77 -13.86
CA PHE A 268 24.86 -7.10 -13.98
C PHE A 268 25.71 -5.89 -13.56
N LYS A 269 26.90 -6.15 -12.99
CA LYS A 269 27.83 -5.12 -12.52
C LYS A 269 29.22 -5.36 -13.12
N GLY A 270 30.04 -4.30 -13.13
CA GLY A 270 31.42 -4.32 -13.63
C GLY A 270 31.48 -4.29 -15.16
N ALA A 271 32.53 -4.86 -15.72
CA ALA A 271 32.68 -5.01 -17.16
C ALA A 271 31.61 -5.97 -17.70
N MET A 272 30.84 -5.53 -18.68
CA MET A 272 29.66 -6.24 -19.17
C MET A 272 29.77 -6.53 -20.67
N THR A 273 29.31 -7.70 -21.09
CA THR A 273 29.10 -8.02 -22.50
C THR A 273 27.94 -7.21 -23.08
N ALA A 274 27.85 -7.12 -24.40
CA ALA A 274 26.74 -6.43 -25.08
C ALA A 274 25.37 -7.01 -24.69
N LEU A 275 25.25 -8.34 -24.52
CA LEU A 275 24.02 -9.01 -24.06
C LEU A 275 23.65 -8.63 -22.63
N GLN A 276 24.62 -8.52 -21.73
CA GLN A 276 24.39 -8.07 -20.35
C GLN A 276 23.97 -6.60 -20.29
N GLN A 277 24.50 -5.76 -21.16
CA GLN A 277 24.07 -4.37 -21.28
C GLN A 277 22.64 -4.26 -21.79
N LEU A 278 22.26 -5.03 -22.82
CA LEU A 278 20.89 -5.11 -23.32
C LEU A 278 19.91 -5.60 -22.23
N PHE A 279 20.30 -6.62 -21.47
CA PHE A 279 19.52 -7.09 -20.33
C PHE A 279 19.30 -5.98 -19.31
N ASN A 280 20.36 -5.29 -18.89
CA ASN A 280 20.26 -4.20 -17.90
C ASN A 280 19.36 -3.06 -18.42
N THR A 281 19.51 -2.67 -19.69
CA THR A 281 18.70 -1.62 -20.30
C THR A 281 17.21 -2.00 -20.32
N GLY A 282 16.87 -3.20 -20.79
CA GLY A 282 15.49 -3.67 -20.84
C GLY A 282 14.87 -3.77 -19.43
N MET A 283 15.61 -4.35 -18.46
CA MET A 283 15.10 -4.46 -17.10
C MET A 283 14.99 -3.11 -16.39
N SER A 284 15.88 -2.14 -16.65
CA SER A 284 15.77 -0.80 -16.10
C SER A 284 14.54 -0.06 -16.61
N GLY A 285 14.19 -0.21 -17.88
CA GLY A 285 13.00 0.40 -18.49
C GLY A 285 11.71 -0.04 -17.79
N VAL A 286 11.57 -1.33 -17.51
CA VAL A 286 10.37 -1.84 -16.82
C VAL A 286 10.41 -1.59 -15.29
N ARG A 287 11.59 -1.49 -14.67
CA ARG A 287 11.73 -1.24 -13.25
C ARG A 287 11.34 0.17 -12.83
N ILE A 288 11.54 1.17 -13.69
CA ILE A 288 11.16 2.57 -13.39
C ILE A 288 9.71 2.68 -12.93
N SER A 289 8.81 1.88 -13.50
CA SER A 289 7.40 1.85 -13.11
C SER A 289 7.19 1.50 -11.63
N VAL A 290 8.08 0.70 -11.05
CA VAL A 290 7.99 0.22 -9.66
C VAL A 290 8.49 1.24 -8.65
N GLU A 291 9.47 2.06 -9.01
CA GLU A 291 9.93 3.16 -8.15
C GLU A 291 8.77 4.13 -7.85
N TRP A 292 7.80 4.22 -8.76
CA TRP A 292 6.56 4.97 -8.54
C TRP A 292 5.69 4.35 -7.41
N GLY A 293 5.71 3.02 -7.23
CA GLY A 293 4.84 2.33 -6.28
C GLY A 293 5.08 2.76 -4.83
N PHE A 294 6.34 2.77 -4.37
CA PHE A 294 6.65 3.28 -3.02
C PHE A 294 6.47 4.78 -2.90
N GLY A 295 6.76 5.52 -3.98
CA GLY A 295 6.50 6.95 -4.04
C GLY A 295 5.01 7.26 -3.80
N LEU A 296 4.11 6.48 -4.39
CA LEU A 296 2.66 6.64 -4.22
C LEU A 296 2.23 6.42 -2.77
N VAL A 297 2.71 5.36 -2.09
CA VAL A 297 2.36 5.09 -0.69
C VAL A 297 2.69 6.28 0.22
N VAL A 298 3.89 6.86 0.06
CA VAL A 298 4.31 7.98 0.91
C VAL A 298 3.70 9.31 0.47
N ASN A 299 3.45 9.47 -0.82
CA ASN A 299 2.81 10.68 -1.35
C ASN A 299 1.35 10.77 -0.92
N ASP A 300 0.62 9.67 -0.91
CA ASP A 300 -0.76 9.63 -0.44
C ASP A 300 -0.83 9.74 1.09
N TRP A 301 0.00 9.00 1.81
CA TRP A 301 -0.05 8.88 3.26
C TRP A 301 1.11 9.61 3.92
N LYS A 302 1.03 10.94 3.95
CA LYS A 302 2.08 11.82 4.50
C LYS A 302 2.45 11.52 5.95
N PHE A 303 1.55 10.90 6.72
CA PHE A 303 1.84 10.47 8.08
C PHE A 303 3.01 9.47 8.15
N LEU A 304 3.25 8.70 7.08
CA LEU A 304 4.33 7.71 6.99
C LEU A 304 5.73 8.33 6.82
N ASP A 305 5.82 9.59 6.43
CA ASP A 305 7.09 10.29 6.20
C ASP A 305 7.40 11.35 7.26
N GLU A 306 6.48 11.64 8.16
CA GLU A 306 6.65 12.65 9.20
C GLU A 306 7.42 12.09 10.41
N LYS A 307 8.73 12.26 10.42
CA LYS A 307 9.64 11.78 11.49
C LYS A 307 9.20 12.16 12.90
N LYS A 308 8.66 13.38 13.08
CA LYS A 308 8.25 13.89 14.40
C LYS A 308 7.09 13.10 14.98
N ASN A 309 6.23 12.54 14.12
CA ASN A 309 5.09 11.75 14.51
C ASN A 309 5.42 10.27 14.73
N LEU A 310 6.44 9.74 14.05
CA LEU A 310 6.85 8.35 14.13
C LEU A 310 7.82 8.14 15.29
N LYS A 311 7.28 8.04 16.52
CA LYS A 311 8.05 7.86 17.76
C LYS A 311 7.99 6.41 18.21
N LEU A 312 9.16 5.74 18.25
CA LEU A 312 9.30 4.41 18.81
C LEU A 312 8.76 4.36 20.25
N TYR A 313 8.11 3.29 20.63
CA TYR A 313 7.41 3.06 21.91
C TYR A 313 6.14 3.90 22.16
N LYS A 314 5.84 4.89 21.31
CA LYS A 314 4.62 5.71 21.42
C LYS A 314 3.63 5.47 20.29
N GLN A 315 4.14 5.00 19.14
CA GLN A 315 3.36 4.76 17.94
C GLN A 315 3.62 3.34 17.42
N PRO A 316 2.61 2.62 16.93
CA PRO A 316 2.77 1.31 16.30
C PRO A 316 3.26 1.47 14.85
N ILE A 317 4.50 1.95 14.66
CA ILE A 317 5.06 2.38 13.36
C ILE A 317 4.91 1.29 12.30
N ALA A 318 5.17 0.02 12.66
CA ALA A 318 5.01 -1.09 11.74
C ALA A 318 3.56 -1.22 11.23
N LYS A 319 2.57 -1.22 12.14
CA LYS A 319 1.15 -1.30 11.75
C LYS A 319 0.75 -0.14 10.85
N ILE A 320 1.18 1.08 11.18
CA ILE A 320 0.88 2.28 10.39
C ILE A 320 1.40 2.14 8.96
N PHE A 321 2.62 1.63 8.78
CA PHE A 321 3.19 1.42 7.45
C PHE A 321 2.47 0.30 6.67
N TYR A 322 2.19 -0.84 7.31
CA TYR A 322 1.41 -1.93 6.70
C TYR A 322 0.02 -1.47 6.26
N VAL A 323 -0.67 -0.71 7.10
CA VAL A 323 -2.00 -0.20 6.77
C VAL A 323 -1.93 0.86 5.66
N GLY A 324 -0.91 1.72 5.65
CA GLY A 324 -0.69 2.64 4.53
C GLY A 324 -0.48 1.91 3.20
N ALA A 325 0.28 0.82 3.18
CA ALA A 325 0.46 -0.02 1.99
C ALA A 325 -0.86 -0.72 1.57
N LEU A 326 -1.64 -1.23 2.54
CA LEU A 326 -2.98 -1.79 2.28
C LEU A 326 -3.93 -0.76 1.67
N LEU A 327 -3.98 0.46 2.23
CA LEU A 327 -4.78 1.55 1.69
C LEU A 327 -4.38 1.92 0.26
N SER A 328 -3.07 1.90 -0.05
CA SER A 328 -2.59 2.13 -1.41
C SER A 328 -3.04 1.03 -2.37
N ASN A 329 -3.04 -0.24 -1.94
CA ASN A 329 -3.59 -1.33 -2.73
C ASN A 329 -5.11 -1.20 -2.91
N MET A 330 -5.86 -0.85 -1.86
CA MET A 330 -7.32 -0.59 -1.95
C MET A 330 -7.62 0.54 -2.94
N LYS A 331 -6.83 1.62 -2.89
CA LYS A 331 -6.91 2.72 -3.84
C LYS A 331 -6.65 2.24 -5.27
N CYS A 332 -5.61 1.41 -5.50
CA CYS A 332 -5.34 0.81 -6.80
C CYS A 332 -6.54 0.01 -7.33
N CYS A 333 -7.18 -0.79 -6.48
CA CYS A 333 -8.34 -1.60 -6.85
C CYS A 333 -9.55 -0.74 -7.25
N LEU A 334 -9.81 0.34 -6.50
CA LEU A 334 -10.93 1.26 -6.78
C LEU A 334 -10.68 2.10 -8.03
N THR A 335 -9.48 2.65 -8.20
CA THR A 335 -9.15 3.52 -9.35
C THR A 335 -8.99 2.76 -10.68
N ALA A 336 -8.89 1.44 -10.66
CA ALA A 336 -8.86 0.63 -11.88
C ALA A 336 -10.15 0.71 -12.69
N ALA A 337 -11.28 0.91 -12.02
CA ALA A 337 -12.59 1.11 -12.68
C ALA A 337 -12.69 2.47 -13.42
N HIS A 338 -11.82 3.43 -13.10
CA HIS A 338 -11.83 4.81 -13.59
C HIS A 338 -10.64 5.08 -14.51
N THR A 339 -10.65 4.52 -15.70
CA THR A 339 -9.47 4.54 -16.62
C THR A 339 -9.13 5.90 -17.21
N ASN A 340 -10.03 6.89 -17.18
CA ASN A 340 -9.91 8.10 -18.02
C ASN A 340 -9.47 9.40 -17.31
N ASP A 341 -9.33 9.43 -16.00
CA ASP A 341 -9.26 10.70 -15.26
C ASP A 341 -7.94 11.03 -14.59
N GLY A 342 -6.82 10.55 -15.10
CA GLY A 342 -5.50 10.96 -14.61
C GLY A 342 -5.09 10.41 -13.21
N TYR A 343 -6.04 9.90 -12.44
CA TYR A 343 -5.84 9.35 -11.10
C TYR A 343 -5.59 7.84 -11.09
N GLY A 344 -5.64 7.19 -12.26
CA GLY A 344 -5.49 5.75 -12.40
C GLY A 344 -4.11 5.24 -12.00
N ASN A 345 -4.05 3.96 -11.65
CA ASN A 345 -2.82 3.25 -11.35
C ASN A 345 -1.88 3.24 -12.57
N GLN A 346 -0.85 4.10 -12.56
CA GLN A 346 0.09 4.25 -13.67
C GLN A 346 0.87 2.96 -13.95
N ILE A 347 1.17 2.16 -12.92
CA ILE A 347 1.87 0.88 -13.08
C ILE A 347 0.98 -0.10 -13.85
N ALA A 348 -0.27 -0.25 -13.45
CA ALA A 348 -1.24 -1.11 -14.14
C ALA A 348 -1.45 -0.68 -15.60
N LYS A 349 -1.52 0.63 -15.85
CA LYS A 349 -1.60 1.18 -17.22
C LYS A 349 -0.37 0.86 -18.04
N PHE A 350 0.82 1.01 -17.47
CA PHE A 350 2.09 0.73 -18.15
C PHE A 350 2.21 -0.73 -18.59
N PHE A 351 1.82 -1.67 -17.71
CA PHE A 351 1.89 -3.10 -18.03
C PHE A 351 0.61 -3.65 -18.68
N GLY A 352 -0.48 -2.87 -18.77
CA GLY A 352 -1.75 -3.35 -19.28
C GLY A 352 -2.43 -4.41 -18.43
N VAL A 353 -2.15 -4.42 -17.11
CA VAL A 353 -2.68 -5.42 -16.16
C VAL A 353 -3.52 -4.74 -15.10
N SER A 354 -4.82 -4.93 -15.15
CA SER A 354 -5.74 -4.37 -14.15
C SER A 354 -5.64 -5.10 -12.81
N PRO A 355 -5.68 -4.39 -11.67
CA PRO A 355 -5.85 -5.02 -10.36
C PRO A 355 -7.24 -5.66 -10.23
N PRO A 356 -7.46 -6.56 -9.26
CA PRO A 356 -8.77 -7.13 -8.95
C PRO A 356 -9.74 -6.06 -8.43
N SER A 357 -11.03 -6.42 -8.33
CA SER A 357 -11.99 -5.59 -7.59
C SER A 357 -11.58 -5.47 -6.11
N LEU A 358 -12.02 -4.41 -5.43
CA LEU A 358 -11.73 -4.23 -4.01
C LEU A 358 -12.25 -5.41 -3.17
N HIS A 359 -13.44 -5.90 -3.50
CA HIS A 359 -14.05 -7.07 -2.85
C HIS A 359 -13.14 -8.31 -2.99
N ASP A 360 -12.74 -8.63 -4.22
CA ASP A 360 -11.88 -9.78 -4.47
C ASP A 360 -10.54 -9.64 -3.76
N TYR A 361 -9.95 -8.44 -3.80
CA TYR A 361 -8.68 -8.17 -3.12
C TYR A 361 -8.76 -8.41 -1.60
N LEU A 362 -9.85 -8.05 -0.95
CA LEU A 362 -9.98 -8.12 0.51
C LEU A 362 -10.52 -9.46 1.01
N HIS A 363 -11.41 -10.13 0.26
CA HIS A 363 -12.21 -11.24 0.79
C HIS A 363 -12.05 -12.57 0.06
N ASN A 364 -11.59 -12.58 -1.19
CA ASN A 364 -11.50 -13.81 -2.00
C ASN A 364 -10.10 -14.41 -2.04
N PHE A 365 -9.36 -14.32 -0.93
CA PHE A 365 -8.01 -14.88 -0.79
C PHE A 365 -7.95 -16.01 0.21
#